data_419d8c54abbe7acbc20dceb891de0059
#
_entry.id   419d8c54abbe7acbc20dceb891de0059
#
_cell.length_a   1.000
_cell.length_b   1.000
_cell.length_c   1.000
_cell.angle_alpha   90.00
_cell.angle_beta   90.00
_cell.angle_gamma   90.00
#
_symmetry.space_group_name_H-M   'P 1'
#
loop_
_entity.id
_entity.type
_entity.pdbx_description
1 polymer ?
#
loop_
_entity_poly.entity_id
_entity_poly.type
_entity_poly.pdbx_seq_one_letter_code
_entity_poly.pdbx_strand_id
1 'polypeptide(L)'
;CKSCVLRRFSIQPAQQKKIPNRYLGQPSPFTHPHLLKPGEVTPGLSQVEYALRRHKLMALIQKEAHDWDGLDHTVILLSNPTYYMSNDIPYVFHQDTNFLYLCGFQEPDSILVLQSIPGKALPSHKSILFVPRRDPSRELWDGPRSGTDGAIALTGVDEAYTIEEFRHFVAKLKGESNIVWYDLTKPVHTELHSDYMQPLAEIKAQKKNHIQGIRRLIQNLRLIKSPAEIERMKIAGRVTAE
;
A
#
# COMPACT_ATOMS: atom_id res chain seq x y z
N CYS A 1 -8.40 -7.01 39.55
CA CYS A 1 -8.55 -7.89 38.41
C CYS A 1 -9.62 -7.33 37.47
N LYS A 2 -9.25 -6.54 36.45
CA LYS A 2 -10.16 -6.09 35.41
C LYS A 2 -9.92 -6.96 34.18
N SER A 3 -10.85 -7.83 33.85
CA SER A 3 -10.85 -8.68 32.67
C SER A 3 -10.80 -7.82 31.40
N CYS A 4 -9.72 -7.93 30.69
CA CYS A 4 -9.56 -7.32 29.35
C CYS A 4 -10.48 -8.09 28.39
N VAL A 5 -11.64 -7.55 28.09
CA VAL A 5 -12.54 -8.11 27.07
C VAL A 5 -11.89 -7.82 25.71
N LEU A 6 -11.23 -8.80 25.16
CA LEU A 6 -10.80 -8.82 23.78
C LEU A 6 -12.05 -8.79 22.89
N ARG A 7 -12.45 -7.61 22.43
CA ARG A 7 -13.43 -7.50 21.34
C ARG A 7 -12.85 -8.20 20.12
N ARG A 8 -13.39 -9.33 19.76
CA ARG A 8 -13.15 -10.00 18.48
C ARG A 8 -13.62 -9.04 17.38
N PHE A 9 -12.68 -8.34 16.75
CA PHE A 9 -12.97 -7.62 15.52
C PHE A 9 -13.21 -8.67 14.44
N SER A 10 -14.47 -8.84 14.06
CA SER A 10 -14.82 -9.59 12.85
C SER A 10 -14.51 -8.72 11.66
N ILE A 11 -13.27 -8.81 11.15
CA ILE A 11 -12.96 -8.33 9.80
C ILE A 11 -13.68 -9.32 8.88
N GLN A 12 -14.84 -8.93 8.36
CA GLN A 12 -15.46 -9.71 7.28
C GLN A 12 -14.46 -9.66 6.11
N PRO A 13 -14.00 -10.81 5.60
CA PRO A 13 -13.17 -10.80 4.41
C PRO A 13 -13.98 -10.12 3.31
N ALA A 14 -13.44 -9.03 2.73
CA ALA A 14 -13.95 -8.49 1.49
C ALA A 14 -14.12 -9.69 0.55
N GLN A 15 -15.25 -9.77 -0.18
CA GLN A 15 -15.50 -10.88 -1.09
C GLN A 15 -14.23 -11.13 -1.90
N GLN A 16 -13.57 -12.28 -1.67
CA GLN A 16 -12.32 -12.61 -2.34
C GLN A 16 -12.60 -12.60 -3.84
N LYS A 17 -12.19 -11.53 -4.51
CA LYS A 17 -12.28 -11.47 -5.96
C LYS A 17 -11.37 -12.56 -6.50
N LYS A 18 -11.90 -13.35 -7.43
CA LYS A 18 -11.17 -14.44 -8.05
C LYS A 18 -9.92 -13.89 -8.76
N ILE A 19 -8.75 -14.42 -8.40
CA ILE A 19 -7.50 -14.07 -9.09
C ILE A 19 -7.65 -14.41 -10.58
N PRO A 20 -7.33 -13.46 -11.50
CA PRO A 20 -7.40 -13.71 -12.92
C PRO A 20 -6.55 -14.92 -13.34
N ASN A 21 -7.08 -15.75 -14.24
CA ASN A 21 -6.39 -16.92 -14.76
C ASN A 21 -5.39 -16.51 -15.87
N ARG A 22 -4.40 -15.70 -15.52
CA ARG A 22 -3.33 -15.21 -16.38
C ARG A 22 -2.09 -14.89 -15.55
N TYR A 23 -0.95 -14.74 -16.20
CA TYR A 23 0.22 -14.19 -15.55
C TYR A 23 -0.03 -12.74 -15.13
N LEU A 24 0.46 -12.39 -13.96
CA LEU A 24 0.39 -11.08 -13.36
C LEU A 24 1.81 -10.53 -13.21
N GLY A 25 1.97 -9.26 -12.88
CA GLY A 25 3.29 -8.66 -12.69
C GLY A 25 4.06 -9.16 -11.46
N GLN A 26 3.42 -10.01 -10.66
CA GLN A 26 4.04 -10.69 -9.53
C GLN A 26 3.51 -12.13 -9.41
N PRO A 27 4.21 -13.02 -8.67
CA PRO A 27 3.73 -14.37 -8.39
C PRO A 27 2.34 -14.37 -7.77
N SER A 28 1.51 -15.31 -8.18
CA SER A 28 0.18 -15.55 -7.61
C SER A 28 0.03 -17.02 -7.23
N PRO A 29 -0.92 -17.38 -6.35
CA PRO A 29 -1.21 -18.78 -6.03
C PRO A 29 -1.57 -19.63 -7.26
N PHE A 30 -2.05 -19.00 -8.32
CA PHE A 30 -2.37 -19.68 -9.58
C PHE A 30 -1.13 -19.97 -10.42
N THR A 31 -0.24 -19.00 -10.56
CA THR A 31 0.97 -19.13 -11.41
C THR A 31 2.14 -19.77 -10.68
N HIS A 32 2.22 -19.60 -9.35
CA HIS A 32 3.32 -20.08 -8.51
C HIS A 32 2.80 -20.79 -7.24
N PRO A 33 2.06 -21.93 -7.40
CA PRO A 33 1.47 -22.64 -6.26
C PRO A 33 2.53 -23.24 -5.31
N HIS A 34 3.78 -23.37 -5.77
CA HIS A 34 4.92 -23.80 -4.95
C HIS A 34 5.44 -22.70 -4.00
N LEU A 35 5.16 -21.41 -4.30
CA LEU A 35 5.58 -20.27 -3.50
C LEU A 35 4.45 -19.70 -2.63
N LEU A 36 3.22 -19.72 -3.14
CA LEU A 36 2.08 -19.02 -2.56
C LEU A 36 0.89 -19.96 -2.39
N LYS A 37 0.30 -19.91 -1.20
CA LYS A 37 -0.97 -20.58 -0.92
C LYS A 37 -2.15 -19.68 -1.27
N PRO A 38 -3.36 -20.23 -1.51
CA PRO A 38 -4.56 -19.42 -1.67
C PRO A 38 -4.75 -18.43 -0.51
N GLY A 39 -4.99 -17.17 -0.86
CA GLY A 39 -5.14 -16.06 0.12
C GLY A 39 -3.83 -15.42 0.57
N GLU A 40 -2.67 -15.92 0.17
CA GLU A 40 -1.38 -15.25 0.40
C GLU A 40 -1.11 -14.21 -0.70
N VAL A 41 -0.58 -13.06 -0.29
CA VAL A 41 -0.12 -11.97 -1.17
C VAL A 41 1.37 -12.11 -1.46
N THR A 42 2.14 -12.41 -0.42
CA THR A 42 3.55 -12.77 -0.49
C THR A 42 3.75 -14.06 0.32
N PRO A 43 4.83 -14.82 0.11
CA PRO A 43 5.00 -16.11 0.77
C PRO A 43 4.81 -16.03 2.30
N GLY A 44 3.81 -16.74 2.80
CA GLY A 44 3.46 -16.81 4.22
C GLY A 44 2.71 -15.61 4.80
N LEU A 45 2.39 -14.59 4.01
CA LEU A 45 1.65 -13.40 4.45
C LEU A 45 0.35 -13.26 3.66
N SER A 46 -0.77 -13.36 4.37
CA SER A 46 -2.11 -13.34 3.78
C SER A 46 -2.64 -11.92 3.55
N GLN A 47 -3.69 -11.80 2.72
CA GLN A 47 -4.44 -10.55 2.55
C GLN A 47 -4.95 -9.98 3.88
N VAL A 48 -5.36 -10.86 4.80
CA VAL A 48 -5.84 -10.45 6.14
C VAL A 48 -4.72 -9.80 6.96
N GLU A 49 -3.49 -10.33 6.87
CA GLU A 49 -2.32 -9.73 7.52
C GLU A 49 -2.08 -8.30 7.02
N TYR A 50 -2.11 -8.09 5.70
CA TYR A 50 -1.94 -6.75 5.12
C TYR A 50 -3.09 -5.81 5.47
N ALA A 51 -4.33 -6.27 5.48
CA ALA A 51 -5.48 -5.49 5.93
C ALA A 51 -5.34 -5.06 7.39
N LEU A 52 -4.87 -5.97 8.26
CA LEU A 52 -4.61 -5.68 9.67
C LEU A 52 -3.51 -4.62 9.85
N ARG A 53 -2.44 -4.65 9.02
CA ARG A 53 -1.37 -3.64 9.06
C ARG A 53 -1.89 -2.26 8.69
N ARG A 54 -2.71 -2.16 7.64
CA ARG A 54 -3.38 -0.91 7.25
C ARG A 54 -4.29 -0.39 8.37
N HIS A 55 -5.08 -1.27 8.96
CA HIS A 55 -5.95 -0.92 10.09
C HIS A 55 -5.18 -0.42 11.31
N LYS A 56 -4.06 -1.06 11.67
CA LYS A 56 -3.18 -0.64 12.77
C LYS A 56 -2.56 0.73 12.49
N LEU A 57 -2.17 1.02 11.24
CA LEU A 57 -1.65 2.33 10.86
C LEU A 57 -2.69 3.42 11.08
N MET A 58 -3.92 3.21 10.62
CA MET A 58 -5.01 4.18 10.81
C MET A 58 -5.37 4.36 12.30
N ALA A 59 -5.24 3.30 13.11
CA ALA A 59 -5.41 3.40 14.56
C ALA A 59 -4.26 4.19 15.25
N LEU A 60 -3.04 4.13 14.73
CA LEU A 60 -1.95 4.99 15.20
C LEU A 60 -2.20 6.46 14.83
N ILE A 61 -2.65 6.71 13.59
CA ILE A 61 -3.03 8.07 13.16
C ILE A 61 -4.10 8.63 14.08
N GLN A 62 -5.12 7.86 14.44
CA GLN A 62 -6.15 8.28 15.40
C GLN A 62 -5.57 8.74 16.74
N LYS A 63 -4.53 8.06 17.23
CA LYS A 63 -3.88 8.42 18.50
C LYS A 63 -3.01 9.67 18.39
N GLU A 64 -2.38 9.91 17.24
CA GLU A 64 -1.50 11.07 17.02
C GLU A 64 -2.28 12.32 16.60
N ALA A 65 -3.51 12.16 16.12
CA ALA A 65 -4.28 13.22 15.47
C ALA A 65 -5.27 13.95 16.41
N HIS A 66 -4.98 14.00 17.71
CA HIS A 66 -5.88 14.66 18.70
C HIS A 66 -6.26 16.10 18.35
N ASP A 67 -5.35 16.85 17.71
CA ASP A 67 -5.57 18.25 17.34
C ASP A 67 -6.39 18.43 16.07
N TRP A 68 -6.75 17.32 15.39
CA TRP A 68 -7.47 17.31 14.09
C TRP A 68 -8.73 16.45 14.13
N ASP A 69 -9.37 16.37 15.29
CA ASP A 69 -10.64 15.65 15.46
C ASP A 69 -11.71 16.20 14.50
N GLY A 70 -12.35 15.30 13.79
CA GLY A 70 -13.40 15.62 12.81
C GLY A 70 -12.91 15.92 11.39
N LEU A 71 -11.59 15.95 11.13
CA LEU A 71 -11.04 16.05 9.79
C LEU A 71 -10.85 14.66 9.16
N ASP A 72 -10.96 14.61 7.84
CA ASP A 72 -10.64 13.42 7.06
C ASP A 72 -9.13 13.23 6.94
N HIS A 73 -8.69 11.99 7.00
CA HIS A 73 -7.28 11.62 6.91
C HIS A 73 -7.02 10.80 5.64
N THR A 74 -5.97 11.16 4.90
CA THR A 74 -5.54 10.45 3.69
C THR A 74 -4.05 10.14 3.78
N VAL A 75 -3.70 8.87 3.79
CA VAL A 75 -2.31 8.38 3.70
C VAL A 75 -1.99 8.12 2.25
N ILE A 76 -0.83 8.57 1.79
CA ILE A 76 -0.34 8.32 0.42
C ILE A 76 1.06 7.73 0.49
N LEU A 77 1.26 6.61 -0.17
CA LEU A 77 2.55 5.93 -0.28
C LEU A 77 2.84 5.62 -1.75
N LEU A 78 4.03 5.97 -2.18
CA LEU A 78 4.50 5.68 -3.54
C LEU A 78 5.33 4.39 -3.53
N SER A 79 5.20 3.60 -4.59
CA SER A 79 6.10 2.48 -4.87
C SER A 79 7.44 2.98 -5.40
N ASN A 80 8.45 2.11 -5.43
CA ASN A 80 9.66 2.39 -6.21
C ASN A 80 9.36 2.44 -7.71
N PRO A 81 10.07 3.28 -8.48
CA PRO A 81 10.11 3.17 -9.94
C PRO A 81 10.97 1.98 -10.36
N THR A 82 10.92 1.62 -11.64
CA THR A 82 11.93 0.76 -12.24
C THR A 82 13.24 1.54 -12.38
N TYR A 83 14.32 1.03 -11.82
CA TYR A 83 15.66 1.57 -12.00
C TYR A 83 16.37 0.85 -13.14
N TYR A 84 17.12 1.59 -13.95
CA TYR A 84 17.83 1.06 -15.10
C TYR A 84 19.34 1.10 -14.88
N MET A 85 20.02 0.03 -15.28
CA MET A 85 21.48 -0.05 -15.33
C MET A 85 22.02 0.70 -16.55
N SER A 86 21.32 0.58 -17.67
CA SER A 86 21.52 1.30 -18.93
C SER A 86 20.14 1.55 -19.57
N ASN A 87 20.09 2.19 -20.73
CA ASN A 87 18.86 2.69 -21.33
C ASN A 87 17.72 1.66 -21.44
N ASP A 88 18.04 0.38 -21.62
CA ASP A 88 17.08 -0.70 -21.85
C ASP A 88 17.25 -1.91 -20.90
N ILE A 89 18.20 -1.84 -19.96
CA ILE A 89 18.48 -2.93 -19.02
C ILE A 89 18.04 -2.51 -17.61
N PRO A 90 16.89 -3.01 -17.10
CA PRO A 90 16.47 -2.72 -15.75
C PRO A 90 17.29 -3.52 -14.73
N TYR A 91 17.49 -2.94 -13.55
CA TYR A 91 17.85 -3.71 -12.36
C TYR A 91 16.70 -4.62 -11.94
N VAL A 92 17.02 -5.69 -11.20
CA VAL A 92 16.00 -6.49 -10.53
C VAL A 92 15.15 -5.56 -9.66
N PHE A 93 13.85 -5.59 -9.86
CA PHE A 93 12.94 -4.71 -9.14
C PHE A 93 12.88 -5.05 -7.65
N HIS A 94 13.06 -4.04 -6.82
CA HIS A 94 12.86 -4.10 -5.38
C HIS A 94 11.85 -3.04 -4.97
N GLN A 95 10.79 -3.46 -4.29
CA GLN A 95 9.74 -2.55 -3.82
C GLN A 95 10.20 -1.73 -2.61
N ASP A 96 9.68 -0.49 -2.49
CA ASP A 96 9.81 0.28 -1.24
C ASP A 96 9.27 -0.53 -0.06
N THR A 97 10.04 -0.54 1.02
CA THR A 97 9.76 -1.42 2.16
C THR A 97 8.52 -1.05 2.94
N ASN A 98 8.13 0.23 2.98
CA ASN A 98 6.92 0.69 3.67
C ASN A 98 5.68 0.40 2.82
N PHE A 99 5.78 0.63 1.51
CA PHE A 99 4.75 0.28 0.55
C PHE A 99 4.49 -1.24 0.56
N LEU A 100 5.55 -2.05 0.44
CA LEU A 100 5.46 -3.50 0.49
C LEU A 100 4.84 -4.00 1.80
N TYR A 101 5.23 -3.41 2.94
CA TYR A 101 4.70 -3.77 4.25
C TYR A 101 3.19 -3.59 4.37
N LEU A 102 2.62 -2.57 3.72
CA LEU A 102 1.21 -2.21 3.85
C LEU A 102 0.29 -2.86 2.82
N CYS A 103 0.80 -3.25 1.64
CA CYS A 103 -0.03 -3.86 0.60
C CYS A 103 0.50 -5.15 -0.02
N GLY A 104 1.80 -5.42 0.07
CA GLY A 104 2.40 -6.61 -0.55
C GLY A 104 2.48 -6.57 -2.07
N PHE A 105 2.13 -5.45 -2.71
CA PHE A 105 2.15 -5.31 -4.16
C PHE A 105 3.58 -5.06 -4.67
N GLN A 106 4.01 -5.83 -5.67
CA GLN A 106 5.42 -5.87 -6.12
C GLN A 106 5.61 -5.32 -7.54
N GLU A 107 4.74 -4.45 -8.00
CA GLU A 107 4.93 -3.76 -9.27
C GLU A 107 5.36 -2.32 -9.05
N PRO A 108 6.20 -1.74 -9.96
CA PRO A 108 6.63 -0.36 -9.89
C PRO A 108 5.49 0.62 -10.22
N ASP A 109 5.78 1.91 -10.08
CA ASP A 109 4.96 3.04 -10.54
C ASP A 109 3.51 2.99 -10.01
N SER A 110 3.36 2.56 -8.76
CA SER A 110 2.07 2.36 -8.11
C SER A 110 1.91 3.26 -6.88
N ILE A 111 0.68 3.55 -6.48
CA ILE A 111 0.39 4.41 -5.34
C ILE A 111 -0.66 3.71 -4.45
N LEU A 112 -0.34 3.56 -3.16
CA LEU A 112 -1.29 3.12 -2.15
C LEU A 112 -1.89 4.33 -1.45
N VAL A 113 -3.22 4.39 -1.39
CA VAL A 113 -3.97 5.38 -0.64
C VAL A 113 -4.81 4.69 0.43
N LEU A 114 -4.72 5.20 1.68
CA LEU A 114 -5.66 4.85 2.74
C LEU A 114 -6.44 6.11 3.09
N GLN A 115 -7.74 6.08 2.91
CA GLN A 115 -8.61 7.23 3.13
C GLN A 115 -9.62 6.95 4.23
N SER A 116 -9.77 7.85 5.21
CA SER A 116 -10.85 7.77 6.18
C SER A 116 -12.21 7.76 5.48
N ILE A 117 -13.19 7.06 6.05
CA ILE A 117 -14.54 7.02 5.50
C ILE A 117 -15.33 8.17 6.12
N PRO A 118 -15.87 9.11 5.33
CA PRO A 118 -16.65 10.22 5.85
C PRO A 118 -17.79 9.73 6.77
N GLY A 119 -17.92 10.38 7.92
CA GLY A 119 -18.93 10.02 8.92
C GLY A 119 -18.63 8.78 9.76
N LYS A 120 -17.47 8.12 9.57
CA LYS A 120 -17.01 7.03 10.41
C LYS A 120 -15.74 7.42 11.15
N ALA A 121 -15.67 7.05 12.42
CA ALA A 121 -14.46 7.26 13.21
C ALA A 121 -13.31 6.39 12.67
N LEU A 122 -12.06 6.91 12.79
CA LEU A 122 -10.87 6.10 12.64
C LEU A 122 -10.92 4.93 13.64
N PRO A 123 -10.36 3.78 13.33
CA PRO A 123 -9.52 3.46 12.18
C PRO A 123 -10.27 2.95 10.93
N SER A 124 -11.59 3.23 10.81
CA SER A 124 -12.34 2.86 9.60
C SER A 124 -11.79 3.61 8.40
N HIS A 125 -11.37 2.88 7.39
CA HIS A 125 -10.75 3.44 6.19
C HIS A 125 -11.07 2.61 4.97
N LYS A 126 -10.83 3.19 3.81
CA LYS A 126 -10.85 2.57 2.51
C LYS A 126 -9.42 2.50 1.98
N SER A 127 -9.03 1.36 1.45
CA SER A 127 -7.73 1.15 0.81
C SER A 127 -7.88 1.16 -0.71
N ILE A 128 -7.09 1.99 -1.37
CA ILE A 128 -7.16 2.21 -2.82
C ILE A 128 -5.76 2.03 -3.37
N LEU A 129 -5.63 1.31 -4.49
CA LEU A 129 -4.36 1.11 -5.17
C LEU A 129 -4.45 1.70 -6.59
N PHE A 130 -3.56 2.63 -6.92
CA PHE A 130 -3.39 3.12 -8.27
C PHE A 130 -2.22 2.38 -8.90
N VAL A 131 -2.45 1.77 -10.06
CA VAL A 131 -1.49 0.89 -10.73
C VAL A 131 -1.33 1.25 -12.20
N PRO A 132 -0.19 0.95 -12.83
CA PRO A 132 -0.02 1.14 -14.25
C PRO A 132 -1.10 0.41 -15.05
N ARG A 133 -1.58 1.06 -16.11
CA ARG A 133 -2.50 0.46 -17.06
C ARG A 133 -1.82 -0.71 -17.76
N ARG A 134 -2.58 -1.77 -18.00
CA ARG A 134 -2.11 -2.87 -18.86
C ARG A 134 -1.99 -2.39 -20.30
N ASP A 135 -0.88 -2.70 -20.92
CA ASP A 135 -0.59 -2.45 -22.33
C ASP A 135 0.01 -3.71 -22.95
N PRO A 136 -0.74 -4.43 -23.77
CA PRO A 136 -0.27 -5.67 -24.39
C PRO A 136 1.04 -5.51 -25.20
N SER A 137 1.25 -4.34 -25.81
CA SER A 137 2.48 -4.08 -26.58
C SER A 137 3.70 -3.94 -25.67
N ARG A 138 3.54 -3.29 -24.52
CA ARG A 138 4.61 -3.17 -23.52
C ARG A 138 4.82 -4.47 -22.75
N GLU A 139 3.75 -5.21 -22.45
CA GLU A 139 3.84 -6.49 -21.73
C GLU A 139 4.67 -7.56 -22.50
N LEU A 140 4.83 -7.41 -23.81
CA LEU A 140 5.74 -8.26 -24.60
C LEU A 140 7.21 -8.07 -24.23
N TRP A 141 7.60 -6.87 -23.82
CA TRP A 141 8.98 -6.50 -23.50
C TRP A 141 9.24 -6.45 -21.98
N ASP A 142 8.32 -5.87 -21.24
CA ASP A 142 8.47 -5.61 -19.79
C ASP A 142 7.89 -6.75 -18.93
N GLY A 143 7.24 -7.72 -19.54
CA GLY A 143 6.50 -8.79 -18.85
C GLY A 143 5.08 -8.37 -18.46
N PRO A 144 4.28 -9.33 -17.96
CA PRO A 144 2.88 -9.13 -17.66
C PRO A 144 2.70 -8.13 -16.50
N ARG A 145 1.55 -7.44 -16.48
CA ARG A 145 1.12 -6.55 -15.40
C ARG A 145 -0.19 -7.04 -14.79
N SER A 146 -0.37 -6.74 -13.50
CA SER A 146 -1.59 -7.13 -12.77
C SER A 146 -2.82 -6.35 -13.25
N GLY A 147 -2.65 -5.07 -13.56
CA GLY A 147 -3.78 -4.18 -13.82
C GLY A 147 -4.67 -4.02 -12.58
N THR A 148 -5.78 -3.32 -12.72
CA THR A 148 -6.67 -3.01 -11.58
C THR A 148 -7.36 -4.25 -11.02
N ASP A 149 -7.80 -5.18 -11.87
CA ASP A 149 -8.45 -6.43 -11.47
C ASP A 149 -7.50 -7.36 -10.71
N GLY A 150 -6.28 -7.54 -11.22
CA GLY A 150 -5.26 -8.35 -10.57
C GLY A 150 -4.78 -7.73 -9.26
N ALA A 151 -4.60 -6.41 -9.22
CA ALA A 151 -4.20 -5.69 -8.01
C ALA A 151 -5.18 -5.91 -6.85
N ILE A 152 -6.49 -5.77 -7.10
CA ILE A 152 -7.52 -6.02 -6.08
C ILE A 152 -7.51 -7.49 -5.66
N ALA A 153 -7.48 -8.41 -6.63
CA ALA A 153 -7.57 -9.84 -6.35
C ALA A 153 -6.36 -10.36 -5.56
N LEU A 154 -5.15 -9.83 -5.83
CA LEU A 154 -3.93 -10.20 -5.13
C LEU A 154 -3.86 -9.59 -3.73
N THR A 155 -4.05 -8.27 -3.61
CA THR A 155 -3.74 -7.53 -2.38
C THR A 155 -4.89 -7.43 -1.40
N GLY A 156 -6.12 -7.66 -1.87
CA GLY A 156 -7.33 -7.49 -1.06
C GLY A 156 -7.60 -6.03 -0.67
N VAL A 157 -7.14 -5.05 -1.48
CA VAL A 157 -7.56 -3.65 -1.34
C VAL A 157 -9.01 -3.48 -1.78
N ASP A 158 -9.67 -2.46 -1.27
CA ASP A 158 -11.10 -2.22 -1.53
C ASP A 158 -11.34 -1.82 -2.98
N GLU A 159 -10.45 -0.99 -3.54
CA GLU A 159 -10.53 -0.50 -4.91
C GLU A 159 -9.16 -0.41 -5.56
N ALA A 160 -9.15 -0.46 -6.88
CA ALA A 160 -7.96 -0.12 -7.67
C ALA A 160 -8.37 0.65 -8.92
N TYR A 161 -7.51 1.60 -9.30
CA TYR A 161 -7.65 2.47 -10.44
C TYR A 161 -6.35 2.52 -11.24
N THR A 162 -6.42 3.07 -12.44
CA THR A 162 -5.20 3.31 -13.22
C THR A 162 -4.43 4.51 -12.68
N ILE A 163 -3.11 4.54 -12.88
CA ILE A 163 -2.26 5.62 -12.37
C ILE A 163 -2.66 6.99 -12.92
N GLU A 164 -3.20 7.05 -14.14
CA GLU A 164 -3.69 8.25 -14.79
C GLU A 164 -4.87 8.89 -14.03
N GLU A 165 -5.68 8.05 -13.36
CA GLU A 165 -6.82 8.51 -12.55
C GLU A 165 -6.38 9.17 -11.24
N PHE A 166 -5.13 8.95 -10.81
CA PHE A 166 -4.59 9.60 -9.61
C PHE A 166 -4.60 11.12 -9.70
N ARG A 167 -4.47 11.68 -10.90
CA ARG A 167 -4.61 13.13 -11.14
C ARG A 167 -5.95 13.68 -10.64
N HIS A 168 -7.03 12.97 -10.93
CA HIS A 168 -8.38 13.37 -10.50
C HIS A 168 -8.53 13.23 -8.98
N PHE A 169 -7.96 12.19 -8.41
CA PHE A 169 -7.94 11.99 -6.96
C PHE A 169 -7.21 13.15 -6.25
N VAL A 170 -6.01 13.53 -6.70
CA VAL A 170 -5.24 14.65 -6.15
C VAL A 170 -5.97 15.98 -6.34
N ALA A 171 -6.61 16.20 -7.49
CA ALA A 171 -7.39 17.42 -7.74
C ALA A 171 -8.52 17.58 -6.70
N LYS A 172 -9.19 16.48 -6.32
CA LYS A 172 -10.20 16.47 -5.26
C LYS A 172 -9.59 16.81 -3.91
N LEU A 173 -8.45 16.18 -3.54
CA LEU A 173 -7.76 16.45 -2.28
C LEU A 173 -7.33 17.92 -2.11
N LYS A 174 -7.01 18.63 -3.19
CA LYS A 174 -6.67 20.07 -3.18
C LYS A 174 -7.79 20.95 -2.66
N GLY A 175 -9.06 20.57 -2.89
CA GLY A 175 -10.25 21.30 -2.47
C GLY A 175 -10.74 20.98 -1.08
N GLU A 176 -10.39 19.84 -0.52
CA GLU A 176 -10.94 19.31 0.73
C GLU A 176 -10.12 19.74 1.97
N SER A 177 -10.83 19.96 3.09
CA SER A 177 -10.22 20.09 4.41
C SER A 177 -9.87 18.71 4.96
N ASN A 178 -8.72 18.18 4.57
CA ASN A 178 -8.23 16.90 5.04
C ASN A 178 -6.75 16.98 5.41
N ILE A 179 -6.32 16.08 6.27
CA ILE A 179 -4.91 15.90 6.62
C ILE A 179 -4.31 14.84 5.71
N VAL A 180 -3.24 15.21 5.01
CA VAL A 180 -2.49 14.29 4.14
C VAL A 180 -1.26 13.78 4.88
N TRP A 181 -1.10 12.47 4.93
CA TRP A 181 0.06 11.79 5.52
C TRP A 181 0.98 11.31 4.40
N TYR A 182 2.10 12.01 4.23
CA TYR A 182 3.06 11.74 3.17
C TYR A 182 4.47 12.25 3.56
N ASP A 183 5.53 11.55 3.17
CA ASP A 183 6.92 11.94 3.44
C ASP A 183 7.48 12.82 2.30
N LEU A 184 7.50 14.12 2.52
CA LEU A 184 8.00 15.10 1.54
C LEU A 184 9.52 15.11 1.41
N THR A 185 10.25 14.81 2.48
CA THR A 185 11.71 15.04 2.56
C THR A 185 12.55 14.00 1.82
N LYS A 186 12.04 12.79 1.64
CA LYS A 186 12.73 11.69 0.95
C LYS A 186 11.74 10.91 0.09
N PRO A 187 11.35 11.47 -1.06
CA PRO A 187 10.42 10.80 -1.94
C PRO A 187 11.03 9.51 -2.50
N VAL A 188 10.24 8.45 -2.48
CA VAL A 188 10.62 7.13 -2.99
C VAL A 188 10.63 7.12 -4.52
N HIS A 189 9.68 7.84 -5.12
CA HIS A 189 9.49 7.95 -6.56
C HIS A 189 9.52 9.42 -6.98
N THR A 190 10.61 9.85 -7.59
CA THR A 190 10.86 11.27 -7.90
C THR A 190 9.87 11.86 -8.89
N GLU A 191 9.50 11.13 -9.94
CA GLU A 191 8.56 11.60 -10.96
C GLU A 191 7.15 11.79 -10.38
N LEU A 192 6.57 10.73 -9.77
CA LEU A 192 5.25 10.82 -9.14
C LEU A 192 5.21 11.88 -8.02
N HIS A 193 6.33 12.06 -7.31
CA HIS A 193 6.45 13.12 -6.32
C HIS A 193 6.37 14.51 -6.96
N SER A 194 7.15 14.77 -8.00
CA SER A 194 7.18 16.05 -8.69
C SER A 194 5.83 16.36 -9.37
N ASP A 195 5.22 15.36 -9.98
CA ASP A 195 3.98 15.54 -10.75
C ASP A 195 2.75 15.78 -9.87
N TYR A 196 2.70 15.12 -8.70
CA TYR A 196 1.48 15.09 -7.90
C TYR A 196 1.66 15.61 -6.47
N MET A 197 2.70 15.18 -5.77
CA MET A 197 2.80 15.43 -4.34
C MET A 197 3.39 16.79 -4.02
N GLN A 198 4.36 17.25 -4.77
CA GLN A 198 4.94 18.59 -4.57
C GLN A 198 3.90 19.71 -4.85
N PRO A 199 3.14 19.70 -5.96
CA PRO A 199 2.08 20.69 -6.19
C PRO A 199 0.96 20.61 -5.14
N LEU A 200 0.63 19.41 -4.64
CA LEU A 200 -0.33 19.24 -3.56
C LEU A 200 0.18 19.90 -2.27
N ALA A 201 1.46 19.69 -1.94
CA ALA A 201 2.08 20.25 -0.74
C ALA A 201 2.09 21.78 -0.76
N GLU A 202 2.42 22.39 -1.89
CA GLU A 202 2.43 23.84 -2.06
C GLU A 202 1.03 24.45 -1.82
N ILE A 203 -0.02 23.82 -2.38
CA ILE A 203 -1.40 24.28 -2.20
C ILE A 203 -1.85 24.09 -0.75
N LYS A 204 -1.54 22.95 -0.13
CA LYS A 204 -1.88 22.68 1.27
C LYS A 204 -1.18 23.64 2.22
N ALA A 205 0.08 23.99 1.98
CA ALA A 205 0.82 24.97 2.76
C ALA A 205 0.18 26.36 2.74
N GLN A 206 -0.30 26.80 1.57
CA GLN A 206 -1.01 28.09 1.43
C GLN A 206 -2.32 28.13 2.23
N LYS A 207 -3.02 27.02 2.34
CA LYS A 207 -4.31 26.90 3.05
C LYS A 207 -4.15 26.62 4.55
N LYS A 208 -2.93 26.57 5.10
CA LYS A 208 -2.61 26.10 6.46
C LYS A 208 -3.10 24.67 6.74
N ASN A 209 -3.39 23.90 5.71
CA ASN A 209 -3.72 22.49 5.81
C ASN A 209 -2.42 21.69 5.89
N HIS A 210 -2.35 20.74 6.80
CA HIS A 210 -1.09 20.10 7.13
C HIS A 210 -0.84 18.85 6.26
N ILE A 211 0.40 18.73 5.77
CA ILE A 211 0.96 17.44 5.36
C ILE A 211 1.84 16.95 6.52
N GLN A 212 1.58 15.72 6.95
CA GLN A 212 2.27 15.08 8.06
C GLN A 212 3.14 13.93 7.57
N GLY A 213 4.32 13.77 8.18
CA GLY A 213 5.21 12.65 7.88
C GLY A 213 4.67 11.32 8.40
N ILE A 214 4.56 10.32 7.54
CA ILE A 214 4.00 9.00 7.89
C ILE A 214 5.06 7.96 8.27
N ARG A 215 6.31 8.17 7.86
CA ARG A 215 7.40 7.18 7.98
C ARG A 215 7.58 6.66 9.40
N ARG A 216 7.59 7.55 10.40
CA ARG A 216 7.78 7.18 11.81
C ARG A 216 6.70 6.20 12.28
N LEU A 217 5.44 6.43 11.91
CA LEU A 217 4.32 5.58 12.31
C LEU A 217 4.44 4.17 11.69
N ILE A 218 4.82 4.10 10.42
CA ILE A 218 5.02 2.81 9.75
C ILE A 218 6.22 2.07 10.35
N GLN A 219 7.33 2.76 10.63
CA GLN A 219 8.50 2.16 11.27
C GLN A 219 8.17 1.60 12.65
N ASN A 220 7.36 2.30 13.45
CA ASN A 220 6.89 1.82 14.74
C ASN A 220 6.05 0.52 14.60
N LEU A 221 5.21 0.43 13.59
CA LEU A 221 4.47 -0.81 13.30
C LEU A 221 5.38 -1.97 12.92
N ARG A 222 6.43 -1.70 12.14
CA ARG A 222 7.39 -2.71 11.67
C ARG A 222 8.34 -3.18 12.75
N LEU A 223 8.44 -2.45 13.87
CA LEU A 223 9.32 -2.80 14.99
C LEU A 223 8.92 -4.14 15.61
N ILE A 224 7.63 -4.34 15.87
CA ILE A 224 7.08 -5.57 16.44
C ILE A 224 6.56 -6.47 15.33
N LYS A 225 7.19 -7.64 15.17
CA LYS A 225 6.89 -8.60 14.11
C LYS A 225 5.65 -9.42 14.43
N SER A 226 4.85 -9.70 13.42
CA SER A 226 3.74 -10.65 13.56
C SER A 226 4.26 -12.10 13.66
N PRO A 227 3.43 -13.05 14.13
CA PRO A 227 3.80 -14.47 14.13
C PRO A 227 4.20 -14.98 12.74
N ALA A 228 3.54 -14.53 11.68
CA ALA A 228 3.85 -14.90 10.31
C ALA A 228 5.21 -14.35 9.86
N GLU A 229 5.55 -13.11 10.22
CA GLU A 229 6.87 -12.51 9.95
C GLU A 229 7.97 -13.26 10.71
N ILE A 230 7.74 -13.59 11.99
CA ILE A 230 8.71 -14.35 12.81
C ILE A 230 9.01 -15.70 12.18
N GLU A 231 7.99 -16.39 11.66
CA GLU A 231 8.20 -17.69 10.99
C GLU A 231 9.04 -17.54 9.71
N ARG A 232 8.80 -16.49 8.92
CA ARG A 232 9.63 -16.19 7.74
C ARG A 232 11.09 -15.90 8.13
N MET A 233 11.30 -15.13 9.18
CA MET A 233 12.64 -14.83 9.70
C MET A 233 13.36 -16.11 10.18
N LYS A 234 12.67 -17.02 10.85
CA LYS A 234 13.24 -18.32 11.28
C LYS A 234 13.63 -19.18 10.07
N ILE A 235 12.79 -19.21 9.02
CA ILE A 235 13.10 -19.95 7.78
C ILE A 235 14.34 -19.35 7.12
N ALA A 236 14.39 -18.03 6.96
CA ALA A 236 15.54 -17.34 6.38
C ALA A 236 16.83 -17.63 7.18
N GLY A 237 16.76 -17.57 8.51
CA GLY A 237 17.90 -17.88 9.38
C GLY A 237 18.40 -19.31 9.23
N ARG A 238 17.49 -20.29 9.08
CA ARG A 238 17.88 -21.70 8.84
C ARG A 238 18.62 -21.86 7.51
N VAL A 239 18.03 -21.31 6.42
CA VAL A 239 18.64 -21.38 5.07
C VAL A 239 20.01 -20.70 5.02
N THR A 240 20.22 -19.64 5.82
CA THR A 240 21.53 -18.95 5.88
C THR A 240 22.57 -19.73 6.70
N ALA A 241 22.12 -20.57 7.64
CA ALA A 241 23.01 -21.34 8.52
C ALA A 241 23.46 -22.68 7.90
N GLU A 242 22.79 -23.19 6.87
CA GLU A 242 23.15 -24.35 6.05
C GLU A 242 24.16 -23.98 4.96
#